data_108b59b05725b15aa67bb8b455bbdd9e
#
_entry.id   108b59b05725b15aa67bb8b455bbdd9e
#
_cell.length_a   1.000
_cell.length_b   1.000
_cell.length_c   1.000
_cell.angle_alpha   90.00
_cell.angle_beta   90.00
_cell.angle_gamma   90.00
#
_symmetry.space_group_name_H-M   'P 1'
#
loop_
_entity.id
_entity.type
_entity.pdbx_description
1 polymer ?
#
loop_
_entity_poly.entity_id
_entity_poly.type
_entity_poly.pdbx_seq_one_letter_code
_entity_poly.pdbx_strand_id
1 'polypeptide(L)'
;AAREMGEEVLVKAFQKPADQYLKMIREIVDIHEQKEVPWEEIAVIFRTNVQMSGFVEQLMVYNVPFVMKDSVPNIYQHWIAKDIFAYMNIAFGGNSRSDYLRIINRPNRFISRSYLDEDPVNLANVKDYLENREWMVERIEQMEYDFYMLSSMGPYPAIQYIRNSIGYDNYLKEYGASRGIKSEDLLEVLDELMDKSHAYKTWEEWFEAIDQYSETLKIRSRQRFEETEGIRLLTMHGAKGLEYDLVYIPDANQGIAPHKKALTESDKEEERRMFCVAMTRAKNNLRIYFTRERYGKAAEMSPFIGEFLDF
;
A
#
# COMPACT_ATOMS: atom_id res chain seq x y z
N ALA A 1 -20.05 33.39 16.88
CA ALA A 1 -20.74 33.73 15.65
C ALA A 1 -21.24 32.45 15.04
N ALA A 2 -22.55 32.33 14.76
CA ALA A 2 -23.08 31.20 13.99
C ALA A 2 -22.46 31.31 12.57
N ARG A 3 -21.73 30.29 12.13
CA ARG A 3 -21.30 30.18 10.72
C ARG A 3 -22.55 30.05 9.87
N GLU A 4 -22.54 30.65 8.70
CA GLU A 4 -23.55 30.35 7.67
C GLU A 4 -23.50 28.84 7.38
N MET A 5 -24.66 28.22 7.06
CA MET A 5 -24.73 26.82 6.73
C MET A 5 -23.81 26.56 5.51
N GLY A 6 -22.87 25.65 5.65
CA GLY A 6 -22.01 25.21 4.55
C GLY A 6 -22.79 24.47 3.45
N GLU A 7 -22.11 24.10 2.37
CA GLU A 7 -22.68 23.25 1.33
C GLU A 7 -23.03 21.85 1.91
N GLU A 8 -23.91 21.12 1.21
CA GLU A 8 -24.34 19.78 1.62
C GLU A 8 -23.17 18.79 1.67
N VAL A 9 -23.15 17.94 2.69
CA VAL A 9 -22.15 16.88 2.81
C VAL A 9 -22.36 15.85 1.69
N LEU A 10 -21.35 15.64 0.84
CA LEU A 10 -21.42 14.69 -0.25
C LEU A 10 -20.86 13.33 0.18
N VAL A 11 -21.71 12.28 0.15
CA VAL A 11 -21.29 10.89 0.33
C VAL A 11 -21.38 10.15 -1.00
N LYS A 12 -20.33 9.45 -1.42
CA LYS A 12 -20.28 8.78 -2.72
C LYS A 12 -19.57 7.43 -2.67
N ALA A 13 -20.18 6.44 -3.35
CA ALA A 13 -19.62 5.11 -3.55
C ALA A 13 -18.84 5.01 -4.87
N PHE A 14 -17.73 4.29 -4.85
CA PHE A 14 -16.95 3.91 -6.03
C PHE A 14 -16.78 2.40 -6.11
N GLN A 15 -16.44 1.88 -7.28
CA GLN A 15 -16.20 0.45 -7.41
C GLN A 15 -14.87 0.08 -6.73
N LYS A 16 -13.79 0.79 -7.06
CA LYS A 16 -12.42 0.53 -6.57
C LYS A 16 -11.73 1.80 -6.04
N PRO A 17 -10.68 1.66 -5.21
CA PRO A 17 -9.90 2.81 -4.74
C PRO A 17 -9.32 3.66 -5.88
N ALA A 18 -8.84 3.05 -6.96
CA ALA A 18 -8.31 3.78 -8.12
C ALA A 18 -9.34 4.72 -8.76
N ASP A 19 -10.60 4.26 -8.91
CA ASP A 19 -11.69 5.08 -9.46
C ASP A 19 -12.01 6.27 -8.52
N GLN A 20 -12.01 6.01 -7.22
CA GLN A 20 -12.20 7.02 -6.17
C GLN A 20 -11.11 8.10 -6.24
N TYR A 21 -9.85 7.69 -6.25
CA TYR A 21 -8.72 8.62 -6.27
C TYR A 21 -8.67 9.44 -7.55
N LEU A 22 -8.89 8.82 -8.69
CA LEU A 22 -8.95 9.52 -9.98
C LEU A 22 -10.07 10.58 -10.00
N LYS A 23 -11.24 10.24 -9.47
CA LYS A 23 -12.35 11.20 -9.37
C LYS A 23 -12.01 12.35 -8.44
N MET A 24 -11.43 12.05 -7.29
CA MET A 24 -10.98 13.09 -6.34
C MET A 24 -9.98 14.05 -6.98
N ILE A 25 -8.97 13.54 -7.67
CA ILE A 25 -7.96 14.38 -8.32
C ILE A 25 -8.60 15.32 -9.35
N ARG A 26 -9.49 14.81 -10.21
CA ARG A 26 -10.21 15.64 -11.18
C ARG A 26 -11.04 16.71 -10.49
N GLU A 27 -11.80 16.37 -9.47
CA GLU A 27 -12.61 17.33 -8.72
C GLU A 27 -11.75 18.38 -8.00
N ILE A 28 -10.61 17.99 -7.44
CA ILE A 28 -9.67 18.89 -6.79
C ILE A 28 -9.09 19.89 -7.78
N VAL A 29 -8.66 19.43 -8.96
CA VAL A 29 -8.14 20.29 -10.02
C VAL A 29 -9.23 21.24 -10.54
N ASP A 30 -10.42 20.72 -10.84
CA ASP A 30 -11.55 21.51 -11.31
C ASP A 30 -11.94 22.60 -10.29
N ILE A 31 -11.94 22.28 -8.99
CA ILE A 31 -12.29 23.24 -7.94
C ILE A 31 -11.20 24.31 -7.79
N HIS A 32 -9.93 23.91 -7.83
CA HIS A 32 -8.83 24.84 -7.77
C HIS A 32 -8.87 25.83 -8.95
N GLU A 33 -9.06 25.31 -10.17
CA GLU A 33 -9.05 26.14 -11.38
C GLU A 33 -10.31 27.00 -11.55
N GLN A 34 -11.49 26.47 -11.23
CA GLN A 34 -12.77 27.13 -11.50
C GLN A 34 -13.29 27.96 -10.34
N LYS A 35 -13.03 27.55 -9.10
CA LYS A 35 -13.51 28.22 -7.88
C LYS A 35 -12.40 28.99 -7.14
N GLU A 36 -11.20 29.02 -7.70
CA GLU A 36 -10.03 29.71 -7.12
C GLU A 36 -9.71 29.30 -5.68
N VAL A 37 -10.05 28.04 -5.29
CA VAL A 37 -9.70 27.53 -3.97
C VAL A 37 -8.21 27.23 -3.93
N PRO A 38 -7.43 27.84 -3.04
CA PRO A 38 -6.00 27.57 -2.92
C PRO A 38 -5.73 26.09 -2.59
N TRP A 39 -4.63 25.55 -3.11
CA TRP A 39 -4.23 24.15 -2.81
C TRP A 39 -4.17 23.88 -1.31
N GLU A 40 -3.71 24.84 -0.53
CA GLU A 40 -3.53 24.77 0.93
C GLU A 40 -4.85 24.66 1.70
N GLU A 41 -5.94 25.09 1.10
CA GLU A 41 -7.30 25.02 1.67
C GLU A 41 -8.04 23.72 1.28
N ILE A 42 -7.35 22.81 0.57
CA ILE A 42 -7.87 21.49 0.22
C ILE A 42 -7.12 20.42 1.01
N ALA A 43 -7.85 19.64 1.78
CA ALA A 43 -7.29 18.55 2.57
C ALA A 43 -7.87 17.19 2.19
N VAL A 44 -7.03 16.17 2.20
CA VAL A 44 -7.43 14.75 2.10
C VAL A 44 -7.00 14.05 3.38
N ILE A 45 -7.98 13.56 4.13
CA ILE A 45 -7.79 13.01 5.46
C ILE A 45 -8.03 11.50 5.44
N PHE A 46 -6.97 10.74 5.62
CA PHE A 46 -6.98 9.29 5.68
C PHE A 46 -7.05 8.78 7.12
N ARG A 47 -7.54 7.54 7.33
CA ARG A 47 -7.49 6.94 8.67
C ARG A 47 -6.05 6.68 9.12
N THR A 48 -5.20 6.22 8.19
CA THR A 48 -3.78 5.95 8.46
C THR A 48 -2.90 6.45 7.31
N ASN A 49 -1.61 6.65 7.58
CA ASN A 49 -0.63 7.07 6.57
C ASN A 49 -0.34 5.98 5.52
N VAL A 50 -0.54 4.70 5.83
CA VAL A 50 -0.39 3.61 4.85
C VAL A 50 -1.36 3.77 3.69
N GLN A 51 -2.61 4.17 3.95
CA GLN A 51 -3.64 4.36 2.93
C GLN A 51 -3.34 5.52 1.96
N MET A 52 -2.51 6.48 2.38
CA MET A 52 -2.12 7.60 1.51
C MET A 52 -1.31 7.15 0.30
N SER A 53 -0.61 6.01 0.37
CA SER A 53 0.36 5.58 -0.65
C SER A 53 -0.23 5.53 -2.06
N GLY A 54 -1.40 4.92 -2.22
CA GLY A 54 -2.08 4.82 -3.50
C GLY A 54 -2.55 6.17 -4.07
N PHE A 55 -2.98 7.08 -3.18
CA PHE A 55 -3.37 8.44 -3.59
C PHE A 55 -2.15 9.29 -3.97
N VAL A 56 -1.07 9.19 -3.21
CA VAL A 56 0.20 9.88 -3.49
C VAL A 56 0.75 9.47 -4.87
N GLU A 57 0.73 8.19 -5.22
CA GLU A 57 1.14 7.72 -6.54
C GLU A 57 0.31 8.37 -7.66
N GLN A 58 -1.01 8.47 -7.48
CA GLN A 58 -1.88 9.13 -8.46
C GLN A 58 -1.61 10.64 -8.56
N LEU A 59 -1.40 11.32 -7.44
CA LEU A 59 -1.03 12.76 -7.45
C LEU A 59 0.27 13.00 -8.22
N MET A 60 1.23 12.10 -8.12
CA MET A 60 2.49 12.17 -8.88
C MET A 60 2.24 12.00 -10.37
N VAL A 61 1.42 11.02 -10.79
CA VAL A 61 1.07 10.78 -12.19
C VAL A 61 0.39 12.01 -12.82
N TYR A 62 -0.48 12.68 -12.06
CA TYR A 62 -1.22 13.86 -12.54
C TYR A 62 -0.53 15.19 -12.26
N ASN A 63 0.70 15.18 -11.73
CA ASN A 63 1.46 16.37 -11.36
C ASN A 63 0.72 17.36 -10.46
N VAL A 64 -0.15 16.87 -9.59
CA VAL A 64 -0.84 17.72 -8.61
C VAL A 64 0.07 17.96 -7.42
N PRO A 65 0.29 19.23 -7.01
CA PRO A 65 1.15 19.53 -5.87
C PRO A 65 0.51 19.07 -4.56
N PHE A 66 1.29 18.44 -3.69
CA PHE A 66 0.83 17.97 -2.38
C PHE A 66 1.91 18.05 -1.31
N VAL A 67 1.48 18.15 -0.07
CA VAL A 67 2.36 18.12 1.11
C VAL A 67 1.79 17.17 2.15
N MET A 68 2.64 16.35 2.72
CA MET A 68 2.27 15.37 3.73
C MET A 68 2.63 15.88 5.13
N LYS A 69 1.70 15.79 6.07
CA LYS A 69 1.99 16.08 7.47
C LYS A 69 2.76 14.94 8.14
N ASP A 70 2.37 13.72 7.83
CA ASP A 70 3.00 12.49 8.34
C ASP A 70 3.77 11.79 7.21
N SER A 71 4.83 11.06 7.57
CA SER A 71 5.57 10.28 6.58
C SER A 71 4.72 9.10 6.08
N VAL A 72 4.67 8.92 4.77
CA VAL A 72 4.02 7.76 4.14
C VAL A 72 5.02 6.61 4.09
N PRO A 73 4.69 5.43 4.65
CA PRO A 73 5.54 4.27 4.53
C PRO A 73 5.68 3.87 3.06
N ASN A 74 6.92 3.64 2.63
CA ASN A 74 7.14 3.11 1.29
C ASN A 74 6.96 1.59 1.30
N ILE A 75 5.86 1.09 0.73
CA ILE A 75 5.54 -0.34 0.67
C ILE A 75 6.64 -1.14 -0.03
N TYR A 76 7.31 -0.56 -1.02
CA TYR A 76 8.40 -1.21 -1.75
C TYR A 76 9.66 -1.42 -0.89
N GLN A 77 9.77 -0.73 0.25
CA GLN A 77 10.81 -0.97 1.25
C GLN A 77 10.40 -2.02 2.30
N HIS A 78 9.15 -2.48 2.28
CA HIS A 78 8.71 -3.56 3.16
C HIS A 78 9.45 -4.86 2.85
N TRP A 79 9.73 -5.67 3.88
CA TRP A 79 10.53 -6.89 3.71
C TRP A 79 9.88 -7.91 2.76
N ILE A 80 8.53 -7.96 2.71
CA ILE A 80 7.78 -8.80 1.77
C ILE A 80 8.02 -8.34 0.32
N ALA A 81 7.96 -7.04 0.06
CA ALA A 81 8.25 -6.50 -1.27
C ALA A 81 9.68 -6.83 -1.71
N LYS A 82 10.63 -6.67 -0.79
CA LYS A 82 12.04 -7.03 -1.05
C LYS A 82 12.23 -8.53 -1.33
N ASP A 83 11.41 -9.39 -0.77
CA ASP A 83 11.45 -10.82 -1.08
C ASP A 83 10.95 -11.07 -2.52
N ILE A 84 9.85 -10.43 -2.92
CA ILE A 84 9.33 -10.51 -4.30
C ILE A 84 10.38 -10.00 -5.30
N PHE A 85 11.02 -8.86 -5.01
CA PHE A 85 12.06 -8.30 -5.88
C PHE A 85 13.30 -9.19 -5.95
N ALA A 86 13.69 -9.84 -4.85
CA ALA A 86 14.80 -10.80 -4.85
C ALA A 86 14.49 -12.03 -5.73
N TYR A 87 13.25 -12.55 -5.71
CA TYR A 87 12.81 -13.58 -6.64
C TYR A 87 13.00 -13.14 -8.09
N MET A 88 12.57 -11.93 -8.42
CA MET A 88 12.65 -11.42 -9.79
C MET A 88 14.07 -11.08 -10.22
N ASN A 89 14.89 -10.50 -9.33
CA ASN A 89 16.30 -10.25 -9.63
C ASN A 89 17.02 -11.54 -10.03
N ILE A 90 16.79 -12.63 -9.30
CA ILE A 90 17.40 -13.93 -9.61
C ILE A 90 16.79 -14.50 -10.91
N ALA A 91 15.49 -14.41 -11.10
CA ALA A 91 14.83 -14.88 -12.32
C ALA A 91 15.37 -14.18 -13.60
N PHE A 92 15.78 -12.92 -13.47
CA PHE A 92 16.43 -12.18 -14.57
C PHE A 92 17.95 -12.39 -14.67
N GLY A 93 18.46 -13.41 -14.01
CA GLY A 93 19.88 -13.81 -14.09
C GLY A 93 20.79 -13.17 -13.04
N GLY A 94 20.23 -12.44 -12.08
CA GLY A 94 20.97 -11.97 -10.91
C GLY A 94 21.43 -13.14 -10.04
N ASN A 95 22.63 -13.06 -9.53
CA ASN A 95 23.23 -14.13 -8.72
C ASN A 95 23.84 -13.62 -7.41
N SER A 96 23.37 -12.47 -6.93
CA SER A 96 23.76 -11.89 -5.65
C SER A 96 23.45 -12.82 -4.49
N ARG A 97 24.44 -13.08 -3.65
CA ARG A 97 24.27 -13.84 -2.42
C ARG A 97 23.20 -13.22 -1.50
N SER A 98 23.08 -11.93 -1.48
CA SER A 98 22.08 -11.24 -0.65
C SER A 98 20.64 -11.60 -1.04
N ASP A 99 20.34 -11.72 -2.34
CA ASP A 99 19.02 -12.11 -2.84
C ASP A 99 18.72 -13.57 -2.54
N TYR A 100 19.67 -14.46 -2.77
CA TYR A 100 19.52 -15.87 -2.39
C TYR A 100 19.30 -16.06 -0.89
N LEU A 101 20.09 -15.42 -0.03
CA LEU A 101 19.92 -15.50 1.42
C LEU A 101 18.56 -14.98 1.90
N ARG A 102 17.96 -14.09 1.12
CA ARG A 102 16.64 -13.55 1.42
C ARG A 102 15.53 -14.57 1.19
N ILE A 103 15.58 -15.33 0.08
CA ILE A 103 14.46 -16.15 -0.37
C ILE A 103 14.68 -17.67 -0.24
N ILE A 104 15.89 -18.14 0.02
CA ILE A 104 16.24 -19.58 0.01
C ILE A 104 15.32 -20.44 0.89
N ASN A 105 14.85 -19.87 2.02
CA ASN A 105 13.90 -20.48 2.94
C ASN A 105 12.61 -19.65 3.10
N ARG A 106 12.14 -19.04 2.02
CA ARG A 106 10.87 -18.28 2.00
C ARG A 106 10.07 -18.59 0.72
N PRO A 107 9.33 -19.72 0.66
CA PRO A 107 8.99 -20.68 1.73
C PRO A 107 10.16 -21.55 2.19
N ASN A 108 9.95 -22.20 3.33
CA ASN A 108 10.99 -23.00 3.97
C ASN A 108 11.38 -24.22 3.12
N ARG A 109 12.65 -24.27 2.69
CA ARG A 109 13.25 -25.37 1.93
C ARG A 109 14.27 -26.15 2.75
N PHE A 110 14.50 -25.74 4.01
CA PHE A 110 15.48 -26.34 4.91
C PHE A 110 16.91 -26.35 4.37
N ILE A 111 17.26 -25.41 3.50
CA ILE A 111 18.59 -25.24 2.95
C ILE A 111 19.39 -24.35 3.90
N SER A 112 20.54 -24.83 4.40
CA SER A 112 21.39 -24.01 5.25
C SER A 112 22.00 -22.85 4.47
N ARG A 113 22.03 -21.67 5.09
CA ARG A 113 22.69 -20.49 4.54
C ARG A 113 24.20 -20.68 4.34
N SER A 114 24.80 -21.65 5.06
CA SER A 114 26.23 -21.99 4.91
C SER A 114 26.58 -22.64 3.56
N TYR A 115 25.58 -23.10 2.81
CA TYR A 115 25.79 -23.62 1.44
C TYR A 115 25.83 -22.50 0.38
N LEU A 116 25.51 -21.28 0.76
CA LEU A 116 25.57 -20.08 -0.06
C LEU A 116 26.76 -19.20 0.41
N ASP A 117 27.97 -19.73 0.38
CA ASP A 117 29.18 -19.04 0.85
C ASP A 117 29.89 -18.23 -0.25
N GLU A 118 29.59 -18.50 -1.51
CA GLU A 118 30.09 -17.77 -2.67
C GLU A 118 29.26 -16.52 -2.99
N ASP A 119 29.90 -15.48 -3.50
CA ASP A 119 29.27 -14.31 -4.09
C ASP A 119 30.04 -13.89 -5.34
N PRO A 120 29.49 -14.10 -6.53
CA PRO A 120 28.11 -14.53 -6.86
C PRO A 120 27.83 -16.01 -6.56
N VAL A 121 26.57 -16.32 -6.22
CA VAL A 121 26.12 -17.69 -5.95
C VAL A 121 26.10 -18.52 -7.23
N ASN A 122 26.63 -19.73 -7.16
CA ASN A 122 26.51 -20.74 -8.20
C ASN A 122 25.73 -21.95 -7.67
N LEU A 123 24.47 -22.11 -8.12
CA LEU A 123 23.62 -23.22 -7.66
C LEU A 123 24.13 -24.60 -8.09
N ALA A 124 24.91 -24.70 -9.17
CA ALA A 124 25.53 -25.99 -9.56
C ALA A 124 26.50 -26.43 -8.47
N ASN A 125 27.38 -25.53 -7.98
CA ASN A 125 28.30 -25.85 -6.89
C ASN A 125 27.55 -26.23 -5.60
N VAL A 126 26.42 -25.57 -5.33
CA VAL A 126 25.58 -25.90 -4.16
C VAL A 126 24.98 -27.32 -4.31
N LYS A 127 24.50 -27.69 -5.51
CA LYS A 127 23.98 -29.04 -5.78
C LYS A 127 25.07 -30.10 -5.64
N ASP A 128 26.25 -29.87 -6.20
CA ASP A 128 27.39 -30.80 -6.10
C ASP A 128 27.79 -31.02 -4.63
N TYR A 129 27.76 -29.96 -3.81
CA TYR A 129 28.01 -30.08 -2.37
C TYR A 129 26.94 -30.87 -1.63
N LEU A 130 25.71 -30.90 -2.14
CA LEU A 130 24.56 -31.59 -1.57
C LEU A 130 24.24 -32.93 -2.22
N GLU A 131 25.11 -33.47 -3.10
CA GLU A 131 24.87 -34.70 -3.88
C GLU A 131 24.34 -35.88 -3.06
N ASN A 132 24.77 -36.01 -1.79
CA ASN A 132 24.33 -37.07 -0.87
C ASN A 132 22.98 -36.75 -0.18
N ARG A 133 22.30 -35.69 -0.58
CA ARG A 133 21.01 -35.23 -0.01
C ARG A 133 20.00 -34.93 -1.13
N GLU A 134 19.60 -35.97 -1.85
CA GLU A 134 18.71 -35.89 -3.02
C GLU A 134 17.53 -34.94 -2.81
N TRP A 135 16.85 -35.03 -1.68
CA TRP A 135 15.68 -34.15 -1.37
C TRP A 135 16.03 -32.66 -1.30
N MET A 136 17.27 -32.27 -0.99
CA MET A 136 17.71 -30.87 -1.03
C MET A 136 18.04 -30.44 -2.46
N VAL A 137 18.65 -31.31 -3.23
CA VAL A 137 18.92 -31.08 -4.64
C VAL A 137 17.62 -30.88 -5.41
N GLU A 138 16.62 -31.76 -5.23
CA GLU A 138 15.28 -31.59 -5.81
C GLU A 138 14.65 -30.24 -5.51
N ARG A 139 14.80 -29.73 -4.28
CA ARG A 139 14.28 -28.40 -3.91
C ARG A 139 15.01 -27.23 -4.57
N ILE A 140 16.32 -27.39 -4.81
CA ILE A 140 17.09 -26.40 -5.57
C ILE A 140 16.67 -26.45 -7.05
N GLU A 141 16.51 -27.63 -7.63
CA GLU A 141 16.05 -27.82 -9.01
C GLU A 141 14.62 -27.23 -9.20
N GLN A 142 13.72 -27.47 -8.25
CA GLN A 142 12.41 -26.84 -8.28
C GLN A 142 12.53 -25.31 -8.22
N MET A 143 13.43 -24.75 -7.42
CA MET A 143 13.66 -23.33 -7.33
C MET A 143 14.24 -22.75 -8.64
N GLU A 144 15.16 -23.46 -9.31
CA GLU A 144 15.67 -23.10 -10.64
C GLU A 144 14.55 -23.09 -11.68
N TYR A 145 13.66 -24.09 -11.64
CA TYR A 145 12.48 -24.14 -12.49
C TYR A 145 11.54 -22.96 -12.22
N ASP A 146 11.31 -22.62 -10.94
CA ASP A 146 10.49 -21.47 -10.56
C ASP A 146 11.07 -20.15 -11.12
N PHE A 147 12.40 -19.96 -11.05
CA PHE A 147 13.05 -18.79 -11.65
C PHE A 147 12.92 -18.75 -13.17
N TYR A 148 13.05 -19.90 -13.83
CA TYR A 148 12.83 -19.99 -15.27
C TYR A 148 11.40 -19.58 -15.64
N MET A 149 10.39 -20.05 -14.90
CA MET A 149 9.00 -19.67 -15.13
C MET A 149 8.78 -18.16 -14.89
N LEU A 150 9.32 -17.62 -13.79
CA LEU A 150 9.18 -16.20 -13.45
C LEU A 150 9.82 -15.26 -14.48
N SER A 151 10.93 -15.68 -15.10
CA SER A 151 11.67 -14.82 -16.05
C SER A 151 10.86 -14.37 -17.27
N SER A 152 9.80 -15.10 -17.60
CA SER A 152 8.89 -14.78 -18.73
C SER A 152 7.61 -14.06 -18.29
N MET A 153 7.40 -13.85 -17.00
CA MET A 153 6.15 -13.30 -16.46
C MET A 153 6.26 -11.81 -16.19
N GLY A 154 5.22 -11.04 -16.58
CA GLY A 154 5.06 -9.67 -16.14
C GLY A 154 4.76 -9.56 -14.64
N PRO A 155 4.72 -8.35 -14.05
CA PRO A 155 4.64 -8.16 -12.61
C PRO A 155 3.46 -8.88 -11.93
N TYR A 156 2.25 -8.69 -12.44
CA TYR A 156 1.06 -9.29 -11.83
C TYR A 156 1.07 -10.83 -11.84
N PRO A 157 1.25 -11.52 -13.00
CA PRO A 157 1.29 -12.98 -13.01
C PRO A 157 2.47 -13.56 -12.23
N ALA A 158 3.62 -12.87 -12.17
CA ALA A 158 4.75 -13.32 -11.38
C ALA A 158 4.45 -13.29 -9.87
N ILE A 159 3.87 -12.22 -9.36
CA ILE A 159 3.45 -12.16 -7.95
C ILE A 159 2.42 -13.25 -7.66
N GLN A 160 1.45 -13.47 -8.55
CA GLN A 160 0.46 -14.54 -8.40
C GLN A 160 1.13 -15.93 -8.36
N TYR A 161 2.14 -16.18 -9.20
CA TYR A 161 2.90 -17.41 -9.21
C TYR A 161 3.69 -17.61 -7.90
N ILE A 162 4.36 -16.56 -7.40
CA ILE A 162 5.09 -16.60 -6.12
C ILE A 162 4.15 -16.89 -4.96
N ARG A 163 2.97 -16.28 -4.93
CA ARG A 163 1.96 -16.49 -3.89
C ARG A 163 1.46 -17.93 -3.84
N ASN A 164 1.05 -18.45 -5.01
CA ASN A 164 0.27 -19.69 -5.10
C ASN A 164 1.15 -20.90 -5.41
N SER A 165 1.96 -20.84 -6.48
CA SER A 165 2.74 -21.98 -6.97
C SER A 165 3.99 -22.21 -6.14
N ILE A 166 4.73 -21.17 -5.82
CA ILE A 166 5.88 -21.25 -4.91
C ILE A 166 5.41 -21.44 -3.45
N GLY A 167 4.21 -20.96 -3.12
CA GLY A 167 3.60 -21.13 -1.80
C GLY A 167 3.97 -20.06 -0.79
N TYR A 168 4.27 -18.85 -1.24
CA TYR A 168 4.68 -17.75 -0.36
C TYR A 168 3.55 -17.29 0.59
N ASP A 169 2.26 -17.40 0.19
CA ASP A 169 1.13 -17.12 1.07
C ASP A 169 1.11 -18.05 2.29
N ASN A 170 1.43 -19.35 2.09
CA ASN A 170 1.51 -20.29 3.20
C ASN A 170 2.69 -19.99 4.12
N TYR A 171 3.85 -19.62 3.54
CA TYR A 171 4.98 -19.16 4.33
C TYR A 171 4.61 -17.96 5.21
N LEU A 172 3.89 -16.95 4.70
CA LEU A 172 3.47 -15.79 5.49
C LEU A 172 2.51 -16.16 6.63
N LYS A 173 1.61 -17.13 6.41
CA LYS A 173 0.73 -17.65 7.46
C LYS A 173 1.51 -18.33 8.59
N GLU A 174 2.46 -19.20 8.22
CA GLU A 174 3.34 -19.87 9.18
C GLU A 174 4.24 -18.88 9.93
N TYR A 175 4.81 -17.91 9.21
CA TYR A 175 5.62 -16.85 9.79
C TYR A 175 4.81 -16.00 10.78
N GLY A 176 3.60 -15.60 10.41
CA GLY A 176 2.70 -14.85 11.28
C GLY A 176 2.38 -15.63 12.54
N ALA A 177 1.98 -16.90 12.41
CA ALA A 177 1.68 -17.78 13.53
C ALA A 177 2.88 -17.94 14.50
N SER A 178 4.09 -18.11 13.96
CA SER A 178 5.30 -18.26 14.75
C SER A 178 5.75 -17.01 15.50
N ARG A 179 5.29 -15.83 15.07
CA ARG A 179 5.68 -14.51 15.60
C ARG A 179 4.55 -13.77 16.31
N GLY A 180 3.36 -14.37 16.39
CA GLY A 180 2.18 -13.71 16.97
C GLY A 180 1.70 -12.51 16.13
N ILE A 181 2.00 -12.49 14.82
CA ILE A 181 1.55 -11.49 13.86
C ILE A 181 0.33 -12.04 13.14
N LYS A 182 -0.72 -11.24 12.98
CA LYS A 182 -1.88 -11.65 12.18
C LYS A 182 -1.46 -11.86 10.73
N SER A 183 -1.70 -13.04 10.19
CA SER A 183 -1.36 -13.39 8.81
C SER A 183 -2.04 -12.48 7.80
N GLU A 184 -3.24 -12.01 8.11
CA GLU A 184 -4.01 -11.06 7.30
C GLU A 184 -3.27 -9.75 7.08
N ASP A 185 -2.54 -9.24 8.08
CA ASP A 185 -1.76 -8.01 7.96
C ASP A 185 -0.57 -8.19 6.98
N LEU A 186 0.03 -9.39 6.94
CA LEU A 186 1.13 -9.72 6.02
C LEU A 186 0.61 -9.95 4.59
N LEU A 187 -0.52 -10.65 4.47
CA LEU A 187 -1.14 -10.91 3.17
C LEU A 187 -1.68 -9.63 2.54
N GLU A 188 -2.14 -8.66 3.33
CA GLU A 188 -2.58 -7.35 2.84
C GLU A 188 -1.44 -6.58 2.13
N VAL A 189 -0.20 -6.71 2.59
CA VAL A 189 0.97 -6.13 1.89
C VAL A 189 1.14 -6.76 0.51
N LEU A 190 0.98 -8.09 0.40
CA LEU A 190 1.02 -8.76 -0.92
C LEU A 190 -0.18 -8.40 -1.80
N ASP A 191 -1.38 -8.28 -1.21
CA ASP A 191 -2.58 -7.86 -1.93
C ASP A 191 -2.38 -6.46 -2.52
N GLU A 192 -1.79 -5.53 -1.75
CA GLU A 192 -1.45 -4.18 -2.22
C GLU A 192 -0.39 -4.19 -3.32
N LEU A 193 0.70 -4.95 -3.16
CA LEU A 193 1.73 -5.07 -4.20
C LEU A 193 1.16 -5.65 -5.50
N MET A 194 0.32 -6.67 -5.37
CA MET A 194 -0.33 -7.31 -6.52
C MET A 194 -1.30 -6.35 -7.22
N ASP A 195 -2.08 -5.57 -6.47
CA ASP A 195 -2.98 -4.56 -7.03
C ASP A 195 -2.21 -3.48 -7.80
N LYS A 196 -1.13 -2.95 -7.21
CA LYS A 196 -0.25 -1.96 -7.86
C LYS A 196 0.41 -2.51 -9.14
N SER A 197 0.75 -3.80 -9.17
CA SER A 197 1.42 -4.44 -10.31
C SER A 197 0.57 -4.47 -11.58
N HIS A 198 -0.76 -4.36 -11.48
CA HIS A 198 -1.68 -4.30 -12.63
C HIS A 198 -1.44 -3.12 -13.57
N ALA A 199 -0.86 -2.03 -13.07
CA ALA A 199 -0.60 -0.83 -13.86
C ALA A 199 0.58 -1.01 -14.85
N TYR A 200 1.40 -2.06 -14.68
CA TYR A 200 2.66 -2.24 -15.41
C TYR A 200 2.66 -3.53 -16.22
N LYS A 201 3.17 -3.46 -17.43
CA LYS A 201 3.30 -4.62 -18.31
C LYS A 201 4.64 -5.34 -18.11
N THR A 202 5.68 -4.60 -17.82
CA THR A 202 7.03 -5.13 -17.62
C THR A 202 7.58 -4.76 -16.24
N TRP A 203 8.60 -5.49 -15.81
CA TRP A 203 9.29 -5.24 -14.54
C TRP A 203 10.16 -3.98 -14.60
N GLU A 204 10.72 -3.67 -15.77
CA GLU A 204 11.50 -2.45 -16.00
C GLU A 204 10.64 -1.22 -15.77
N GLU A 205 9.44 -1.17 -16.38
CA GLU A 205 8.48 -0.07 -16.16
C GLU A 205 8.14 0.08 -14.67
N TRP A 206 7.94 -1.05 -13.97
CA TRP A 206 7.58 -0.97 -12.57
C TRP A 206 8.73 -0.56 -11.68
N PHE A 207 9.95 -1.07 -11.91
CA PHE A 207 11.13 -0.67 -11.15
C PHE A 207 11.45 0.82 -11.33
N GLU A 208 11.35 1.36 -12.54
CA GLU A 208 11.49 2.78 -12.78
C GLU A 208 10.46 3.61 -12.00
N ALA A 209 9.20 3.17 -11.99
CA ALA A 209 8.14 3.83 -11.22
C ALA A 209 8.39 3.75 -9.70
N ILE A 210 8.88 2.61 -9.19
CA ILE A 210 9.26 2.43 -7.78
C ILE A 210 10.40 3.39 -7.38
N ASP A 211 11.39 3.54 -8.22
CA ASP A 211 12.53 4.43 -7.96
C ASP A 211 12.08 5.90 -7.94
N GLN A 212 11.27 6.31 -8.92
CA GLN A 212 10.70 7.67 -8.98
C GLN A 212 9.81 7.95 -7.76
N TYR A 213 8.95 7.00 -7.37
CA TYR A 213 8.10 7.10 -6.19
C TYR A 213 8.95 7.23 -4.92
N SER A 214 9.96 6.39 -4.76
CA SER A 214 10.83 6.38 -3.59
C SER A 214 11.61 7.69 -3.44
N GLU A 215 12.12 8.23 -4.54
CA GLU A 215 12.82 9.51 -4.54
C GLU A 215 11.88 10.68 -4.23
N THR A 216 10.69 10.68 -4.83
CA THR A 216 9.68 11.70 -4.53
C THR A 216 9.26 11.68 -3.07
N LEU A 217 9.03 10.51 -2.48
CA LEU A 217 8.72 10.42 -1.05
C LEU A 217 9.84 11.00 -0.17
N LYS A 218 11.12 10.76 -0.51
CA LYS A 218 12.25 11.34 0.22
C LYS A 218 12.27 12.87 0.12
N ILE A 219 12.03 13.42 -1.09
CA ILE A 219 11.99 14.87 -1.29
C ILE A 219 10.82 15.47 -0.51
N ARG A 220 9.63 14.89 -0.67
CA ARG A 220 8.40 15.40 -0.03
C ARG A 220 8.42 15.29 1.49
N SER A 221 9.05 14.26 2.06
CA SER A 221 9.19 14.11 3.51
C SER A 221 10.05 15.18 4.19
N ARG A 222 10.85 15.93 3.40
CA ARG A 222 11.68 17.03 3.88
C ARG A 222 11.03 18.40 3.75
N GLN A 223 9.88 18.47 3.08
CA GLN A 223 9.15 19.73 2.89
C GLN A 223 8.45 20.16 4.17
N ARG A 224 8.41 21.47 4.38
CA ARG A 224 7.69 22.05 5.52
C ARG A 224 6.21 22.14 5.19
N PHE A 225 5.40 21.46 6.00
CA PHE A 225 3.97 21.31 5.78
C PHE A 225 3.21 22.66 5.64
N GLU A 226 3.61 23.65 6.40
CA GLU A 226 2.92 24.96 6.43
C GLU A 226 3.40 25.94 5.36
N GLU A 227 4.65 25.78 4.88
CA GLU A 227 5.31 26.73 3.97
C GLU A 227 5.27 26.29 2.49
N THR A 228 4.92 25.04 2.22
CA THR A 228 4.96 24.48 0.87
C THR A 228 3.58 24.51 0.24
N GLU A 229 3.49 24.96 -1.01
CA GLU A 229 2.27 24.92 -1.81
C GLU A 229 1.85 23.48 -2.12
N GLY A 230 0.54 23.17 -2.03
CA GLY A 230 -0.02 21.89 -2.38
C GLY A 230 -1.17 21.46 -1.47
N ILE A 231 -1.95 20.48 -1.95
CA ILE A 231 -3.03 19.90 -1.15
C ILE A 231 -2.47 19.22 0.10
N ARG A 232 -3.23 19.28 1.18
CA ARG A 232 -2.81 18.79 2.49
C ARG A 232 -3.22 17.34 2.68
N LEU A 233 -2.22 16.45 2.80
CA LEU A 233 -2.44 15.04 3.11
C LEU A 233 -2.19 14.78 4.59
N LEU A 234 -3.19 14.26 5.28
CA LEU A 234 -3.17 14.08 6.74
C LEU A 234 -3.79 12.75 7.13
N THR A 235 -3.41 12.27 8.31
CA THR A 235 -4.21 11.27 9.02
C THR A 235 -5.33 11.93 9.82
N MET A 236 -6.40 11.19 10.16
CA MET A 236 -7.46 11.68 11.07
C MET A 236 -6.88 12.22 12.37
N HIS A 237 -5.85 11.56 12.90
CA HIS A 237 -5.14 12.02 14.10
C HIS A 237 -4.34 13.30 13.84
N GLY A 238 -3.63 13.36 12.72
CA GLY A 238 -2.84 14.52 12.32
C GLY A 238 -3.66 15.76 11.97
N ALA A 239 -4.93 15.58 11.61
CA ALA A 239 -5.83 16.67 11.25
C ALA A 239 -6.39 17.48 12.46
N LYS A 240 -6.17 17.00 13.69
CA LYS A 240 -6.66 17.66 14.89
C LYS A 240 -6.12 19.09 15.01
N GLY A 241 -7.04 20.06 15.19
CA GLY A 241 -6.72 21.47 15.36
C GLY A 241 -6.51 22.25 14.06
N LEU A 242 -6.59 21.61 12.90
CA LEU A 242 -6.51 22.25 11.59
C LEU A 242 -7.92 22.37 10.98
N GLU A 243 -8.11 23.30 10.04
CA GLU A 243 -9.39 23.48 9.33
C GLU A 243 -9.10 23.90 7.88
N TYR A 244 -9.92 23.39 6.94
CA TYR A 244 -9.75 23.57 5.50
C TYR A 244 -11.09 23.88 4.83
N ASP A 245 -11.08 24.61 3.74
CA ASP A 245 -12.29 24.92 2.99
C ASP A 245 -12.97 23.66 2.43
N LEU A 246 -12.17 22.78 1.86
CA LEU A 246 -12.62 21.51 1.28
C LEU A 246 -11.88 20.33 1.92
N VAL A 247 -12.63 19.39 2.46
CA VAL A 247 -12.09 18.16 3.04
C VAL A 247 -12.65 16.93 2.30
N TYR A 248 -11.74 16.05 1.91
CA TYR A 248 -12.06 14.70 1.47
C TYR A 248 -11.70 13.70 2.56
N ILE A 249 -12.60 12.75 2.80
CA ILE A 249 -12.35 11.55 3.62
C ILE A 249 -12.55 10.33 2.71
N PRO A 250 -11.48 9.85 2.06
CA PRO A 250 -11.55 8.66 1.21
C PRO A 250 -11.49 7.36 2.03
N ASP A 251 -11.75 6.24 1.35
CA ASP A 251 -11.67 4.90 1.92
C ASP A 251 -12.48 4.74 3.23
N ALA A 252 -13.61 5.43 3.33
CA ALA A 252 -14.49 5.36 4.50
C ALA A 252 -15.26 4.03 4.51
N ASN A 253 -14.51 2.93 4.67
CA ASN A 253 -14.99 1.56 4.65
C ASN A 253 -14.87 0.89 6.03
N GLN A 254 -15.75 -0.11 6.27
CA GLN A 254 -15.62 -1.01 7.40
C GLN A 254 -14.24 -1.70 7.38
N GLY A 255 -13.57 -1.78 8.54
CA GLY A 255 -12.22 -2.32 8.67
C GLY A 255 -11.11 -1.29 8.41
N ILE A 256 -11.47 -0.11 7.87
CA ILE A 256 -10.61 1.05 7.72
C ILE A 256 -11.01 2.14 8.73
N ALA A 257 -12.26 2.57 8.68
CA ALA A 257 -12.87 3.45 9.67
C ALA A 257 -14.27 2.91 10.02
N PRO A 258 -14.46 2.19 11.15
CA PRO A 258 -13.47 1.87 12.17
C PRO A 258 -12.36 0.93 11.67
N HIS A 259 -11.17 1.09 12.24
CA HIS A 259 -10.03 0.24 11.91
C HIS A 259 -10.28 -1.21 12.36
N LYS A 260 -9.85 -2.22 11.56
CA LYS A 260 -10.02 -3.66 11.85
C LYS A 260 -9.46 -4.12 13.20
N LYS A 261 -8.59 -3.33 13.83
CA LYS A 261 -8.03 -3.59 15.17
C LYS A 261 -8.86 -3.03 16.31
N ALA A 262 -9.88 -2.22 16.03
CA ALA A 262 -10.81 -1.71 17.03
C ALA A 262 -11.82 -2.80 17.39
N LEU A 263 -11.47 -3.64 18.37
CA LEU A 263 -12.22 -4.83 18.73
C LEU A 263 -13.23 -4.59 19.86
N THR A 264 -12.93 -3.67 20.77
CA THR A 264 -13.81 -3.34 21.90
C THR A 264 -14.73 -2.18 21.55
N GLU A 265 -15.84 -2.03 22.26
CA GLU A 265 -16.73 -0.88 22.11
C GLU A 265 -16.01 0.44 22.44
N SER A 266 -15.07 0.44 23.39
CA SER A 266 -14.23 1.60 23.69
C SER A 266 -13.34 1.99 22.51
N ASP A 267 -12.74 0.99 21.82
CA ASP A 267 -11.91 1.24 20.64
C ASP A 267 -12.76 1.81 19.49
N LYS A 268 -13.95 1.26 19.28
CA LYS A 268 -14.88 1.75 18.24
C LYS A 268 -15.36 3.17 18.53
N GLU A 269 -15.60 3.49 19.81
CA GLU A 269 -15.98 4.85 20.20
C GLU A 269 -14.85 5.85 19.97
N GLU A 270 -13.59 5.48 20.19
CA GLU A 270 -12.45 6.32 19.87
C GLU A 270 -12.31 6.50 18.33
N GLU A 271 -12.51 5.44 17.56
CA GLU A 271 -12.56 5.52 16.09
C GLU A 271 -13.67 6.47 15.60
N ARG A 272 -14.87 6.38 16.22
CA ARG A 272 -15.99 7.28 15.93
C ARG A 272 -15.63 8.73 16.21
N ARG A 273 -15.01 9.02 17.35
CA ARG A 273 -14.54 10.37 17.70
C ARG A 273 -13.53 10.90 16.70
N MET A 274 -12.56 10.08 16.28
CA MET A 274 -11.59 10.46 15.26
C MET A 274 -12.25 10.75 13.93
N PHE A 275 -13.22 9.95 13.50
CA PHE A 275 -13.97 10.16 12.27
C PHE A 275 -14.78 11.49 12.34
N CYS A 276 -15.47 11.73 13.44
CA CYS A 276 -16.18 13.01 13.68
C CYS A 276 -15.22 14.21 13.67
N VAL A 277 -14.04 14.08 14.29
CA VAL A 277 -13.02 15.13 14.26
C VAL A 277 -12.58 15.40 12.81
N ALA A 278 -12.36 14.37 12.01
CA ALA A 278 -11.98 14.54 10.60
C ALA A 278 -13.07 15.27 9.80
N MET A 279 -14.35 14.92 10.00
CA MET A 279 -15.48 15.61 9.35
C MET A 279 -15.54 17.10 9.72
N THR A 280 -15.33 17.42 11.00
CA THR A 280 -15.37 18.82 11.49
C THR A 280 -14.16 19.66 11.06
N ARG A 281 -13.23 19.11 10.31
CA ARG A 281 -12.11 19.88 9.70
C ARG A 281 -12.55 20.66 8.48
N ALA A 282 -13.69 20.34 7.89
CA ALA A 282 -14.26 21.06 6.77
C ALA A 282 -14.90 22.38 7.26
N LYS A 283 -14.51 23.50 6.64
CA LYS A 283 -15.15 24.81 6.84
C LYS A 283 -16.42 24.90 5.99
N ASN A 284 -16.34 24.55 4.71
CA ASN A 284 -17.40 24.78 3.75
C ASN A 284 -17.87 23.47 3.06
N ASN A 285 -16.94 22.61 2.64
CA ASN A 285 -17.25 21.45 1.82
C ASN A 285 -16.67 20.17 2.43
N LEU A 286 -17.52 19.16 2.64
CA LEU A 286 -17.11 17.83 3.10
C LEU A 286 -17.52 16.78 2.09
N ARG A 287 -16.57 15.93 1.67
CA ARG A 287 -16.77 14.80 0.76
C ARG A 287 -16.27 13.51 1.39
N ILE A 288 -17.16 12.56 1.60
CA ILE A 288 -16.86 11.26 2.21
C ILE A 288 -17.05 10.19 1.14
N TYR A 289 -15.98 9.49 0.81
CA TYR A 289 -15.96 8.50 -0.25
C TYR A 289 -15.62 7.13 0.28
N PHE A 290 -16.29 6.11 -0.26
CA PHE A 290 -16.04 4.71 0.07
C PHE A 290 -16.05 3.84 -1.19
N THR A 291 -15.52 2.62 -1.09
CA THR A 291 -15.43 1.68 -2.20
C THR A 291 -16.23 0.42 -1.93
N ARG A 292 -16.69 -0.24 -3.01
CA ARG A 292 -17.44 -1.51 -2.93
C ARG A 292 -16.53 -2.73 -3.04
N GLU A 293 -15.31 -2.52 -3.50
CA GLU A 293 -14.31 -3.57 -3.70
C GLU A 293 -12.92 -3.05 -3.33
N ARG A 294 -12.12 -3.90 -2.69
CA ARG A 294 -10.73 -3.63 -2.37
C ARG A 294 -9.92 -4.93 -2.49
N TYR A 295 -8.83 -4.91 -3.26
CA TYR A 295 -7.99 -6.09 -3.53
C TYR A 295 -8.80 -7.31 -4.02
N GLY A 296 -9.77 -7.09 -4.92
CA GLY A 296 -10.63 -8.15 -5.45
C GLY A 296 -11.66 -8.73 -4.46
N LYS A 297 -11.80 -8.13 -3.27
CA LYS A 297 -12.76 -8.54 -2.24
C LYS A 297 -13.83 -7.47 -2.06
N ALA A 298 -15.07 -7.89 -1.76
CA ALA A 298 -16.14 -6.96 -1.42
C ALA A 298 -15.77 -6.14 -0.18
N ALA A 299 -16.08 -4.84 -0.22
CA ALA A 299 -15.85 -3.90 0.87
C ALA A 299 -17.15 -3.18 1.22
N GLU A 300 -17.43 -3.04 2.51
CA GLU A 300 -18.63 -2.42 3.02
C GLU A 300 -18.37 -0.96 3.41
N MET A 301 -19.39 -0.12 3.31
CA MET A 301 -19.37 1.26 3.79
C MET A 301 -19.10 1.30 5.30
N SER A 302 -18.40 2.32 5.75
CA SER A 302 -18.22 2.59 7.17
C SER A 302 -19.58 2.75 7.88
N PRO A 303 -19.80 2.08 9.03
CA PRO A 303 -21.02 2.28 9.81
C PRO A 303 -21.16 3.73 10.31
N PHE A 304 -20.06 4.44 10.49
CA PHE A 304 -20.09 5.84 10.92
C PHE A 304 -20.79 6.75 9.90
N ILE A 305 -20.73 6.43 8.60
CA ILE A 305 -21.49 7.17 7.58
C ILE A 305 -22.99 6.98 7.78
N GLY A 306 -23.45 5.73 8.02
CA GLY A 306 -24.84 5.45 8.30
C GLY A 306 -25.35 6.19 9.52
N GLU A 307 -24.63 6.12 10.63
CA GLU A 307 -24.94 6.86 11.86
C GLU A 307 -25.06 8.37 11.63
N PHE A 308 -24.23 8.94 10.74
CA PHE A 308 -24.24 10.37 10.41
C PHE A 308 -25.40 10.76 9.48
N LEU A 309 -25.80 9.88 8.53
CA LEU A 309 -26.90 10.15 7.60
C LEU A 309 -28.29 9.97 8.25
N ASP A 310 -28.36 9.20 9.34
CA ASP A 310 -29.59 8.94 10.10
C ASP A 310 -29.89 10.07 11.14
N PHE A 311 -29.03 11.09 11.23
CA PHE A 311 -29.23 12.30 12.00
C PHE A 311 -29.70 13.48 11.11
#